data_71a156c7363f4febf65fc4f77fc97529
#
_entry.id   71a156c7363f4febf65fc4f77fc97529
#
_cell.length_a   1.000
_cell.length_b   1.000
_cell.length_c   1.000
_cell.angle_alpha   90.00
_cell.angle_beta   90.00
_cell.angle_gamma   90.00
#
_symmetry.space_group_name_H-M   'P 1'
#
loop_
_entity.id
_entity.type
_entity.pdbx_description
1 polymer ?
#
loop_
_entity_poly.entity_id
_entity_poly.type
_entity_poly.pdbx_seq_one_letter_code
_entity_poly.pdbx_strand_id
1 'polypeptide(L)'
;MRRFRTISEFHAFRQLPAPQHPLLSVVDVGAVPPLTDEEPTSMVFDFYCISVKRMHNMSMKYGQHSFDFNEGVMSFMAPNQVFSLAVSDQAEEVRKSGWVIYLHPDFLWNTPLATTIQQHDFWDYSLKEALFLSAKEEAAILSLVFAIEQEYASTIDQFSKPIIISHLESLLQYADRFYHRQFLTREKANHEVLDQVDALLQAYFNRPDLAEQGLPTVHYVADCLHLSPKYLSNLLRVVTGQNTQQHIHARLIAKAKEKLTATTRTVSEIAYELGFEHVPSFSKLFKAKTNLSPLEFRASFT
;
A
#
# COMPACT_ATOMS: atom_id res chain seq x y z
N MET A 1 4.66 20.33 -10.71
CA MET A 1 3.91 19.08 -10.93
C MET A 1 3.47 19.02 -12.38
N ARG A 2 3.74 17.90 -13.08
CA ARG A 2 3.36 17.71 -14.49
C ARG A 2 2.45 16.48 -14.62
N ARG A 3 1.36 16.59 -15.40
CA ARG A 3 0.44 15.49 -15.67
C ARG A 3 0.69 14.94 -17.07
N PHE A 4 0.73 13.62 -17.20
CA PHE A 4 0.83 12.89 -18.46
C PHE A 4 -0.45 12.09 -18.68
N ARG A 5 -1.17 12.45 -19.73
CA ARG A 5 -2.45 11.80 -20.08
C ARG A 5 -2.24 10.55 -20.92
N THR A 6 -1.17 10.54 -21.73
CA THR A 6 -0.87 9.42 -22.62
C THR A 6 0.54 8.92 -22.41
N ILE A 7 0.77 7.63 -22.71
CA ILE A 7 2.08 7.02 -22.67
C ILE A 7 3.03 7.71 -23.67
N SER A 8 2.49 8.09 -24.84
CA SER A 8 3.28 8.79 -25.87
C SER A 8 3.81 10.16 -25.42
N GLU A 9 2.98 10.94 -24.66
CA GLU A 9 3.44 12.21 -24.05
C GLU A 9 4.60 11.97 -23.08
N PHE A 10 4.50 10.92 -22.27
CA PHE A 10 5.55 10.58 -21.32
C PHE A 10 6.82 10.10 -22.03
N HIS A 11 6.71 9.26 -23.08
CA HIS A 11 7.85 8.83 -23.89
C HIS A 11 8.57 10.02 -24.52
N ALA A 12 7.82 10.94 -25.16
CA ALA A 12 8.40 12.14 -25.74
C ALA A 12 9.12 13.02 -24.69
N PHE A 13 8.52 13.18 -23.51
CA PHE A 13 9.12 13.92 -22.42
C PHE A 13 10.42 13.28 -21.90
N ARG A 14 10.47 11.94 -21.82
CA ARG A 14 11.64 11.19 -21.36
C ARG A 14 12.63 10.86 -22.47
N GLN A 15 12.44 11.39 -23.66
CA GLN A 15 13.29 11.12 -24.84
C GLN A 15 13.40 9.62 -25.17
N LEU A 16 12.34 8.87 -24.88
CA LEU A 16 12.23 7.46 -25.23
C LEU A 16 11.70 7.29 -26.66
N PRO A 17 12.00 6.15 -27.33
CA PRO A 17 11.36 5.80 -28.60
C PRO A 17 9.84 5.85 -28.47
N ALA A 18 9.15 6.20 -29.56
CA ALA A 18 7.68 6.15 -29.57
C ALA A 18 7.18 4.75 -29.19
N PRO A 19 6.15 4.63 -28.35
CA PRO A 19 5.61 3.33 -27.97
C PRO A 19 5.00 2.63 -29.18
N GLN A 20 5.16 1.32 -29.29
CA GLN A 20 4.60 0.52 -30.38
C GLN A 20 3.06 0.40 -30.30
N HIS A 21 2.52 0.54 -29.10
CA HIS A 21 1.06 0.57 -28.85
C HIS A 21 0.71 1.80 -28.00
N PRO A 22 -0.32 2.59 -28.37
CA PRO A 22 -0.63 3.85 -27.67
C PRO A 22 -1.08 3.66 -26.21
N LEU A 23 -1.60 2.48 -25.87
CA LEU A 23 -2.18 2.18 -24.55
C LEU A 23 -1.33 1.23 -23.69
N LEU A 24 -0.20 0.73 -24.21
CA LEU A 24 0.71 -0.15 -23.50
C LEU A 24 2.15 0.17 -23.91
N SER A 25 3.06 0.15 -22.97
CA SER A 25 4.49 0.19 -23.25
C SER A 25 5.28 -0.60 -22.22
N VAL A 26 6.32 -1.28 -22.69
CA VAL A 26 7.30 -1.98 -21.84
C VAL A 26 8.65 -1.31 -22.09
N VAL A 27 9.27 -0.79 -21.02
CA VAL A 27 10.48 0.02 -21.11
C VAL A 27 11.59 -0.58 -20.25
N ASP A 28 12.77 -0.76 -20.83
CA ASP A 28 13.99 -1.04 -20.07
C ASP A 28 14.41 0.21 -19.30
N VAL A 29 14.50 0.12 -17.98
CA VAL A 29 14.91 1.23 -17.11
C VAL A 29 16.32 1.70 -17.41
N GLY A 30 17.20 0.80 -17.87
CA GLY A 30 18.55 1.12 -18.28
C GLY A 30 18.63 2.06 -19.48
N ALA A 31 17.59 2.04 -20.33
CA ALA A 31 17.49 2.91 -21.51
C ALA A 31 16.89 4.30 -21.18
N VAL A 32 16.36 4.51 -19.96
CA VAL A 32 15.72 5.78 -19.56
C VAL A 32 16.81 6.79 -19.15
N PRO A 33 16.93 7.94 -19.83
CA PRO A 33 17.89 8.97 -19.44
C PRO A 33 17.68 9.45 -18.01
N PRO A 34 18.72 9.87 -17.29
CA PRO A 34 18.55 10.48 -15.97
C PRO A 34 17.67 11.74 -16.07
N LEU A 35 17.02 12.10 -14.95
CA LEU A 35 16.31 13.39 -14.87
C LEU A 35 17.32 14.53 -14.86
N THR A 36 16.98 15.62 -15.54
CA THR A 36 17.73 16.87 -15.47
C THR A 36 17.17 17.78 -14.38
N ASP A 37 17.97 18.73 -13.88
CA ASP A 37 17.55 19.67 -12.82
C ASP A 37 16.36 20.56 -13.23
N GLU A 38 16.09 20.71 -14.51
CA GLU A 38 14.96 21.48 -15.05
C GLU A 38 13.65 20.68 -15.10
N GLU A 39 13.72 19.36 -14.92
CA GLU A 39 12.54 18.51 -14.99
C GLU A 39 11.72 18.53 -13.70
N PRO A 40 10.38 18.44 -13.78
CA PRO A 40 9.53 18.47 -12.61
C PRO A 40 9.80 17.24 -11.71
N THR A 41 10.05 17.50 -10.44
CA THR A 41 10.26 16.46 -9.43
C THR A 41 8.98 15.69 -9.09
N SER A 42 7.80 16.25 -9.43
CA SER A 42 6.50 15.61 -9.18
C SER A 42 5.71 15.44 -10.47
N MET A 43 5.24 14.22 -10.73
CA MET A 43 4.50 13.80 -11.91
C MET A 43 3.21 13.09 -11.53
N VAL A 44 2.19 13.18 -12.38
CA VAL A 44 0.94 12.42 -12.27
C VAL A 44 0.69 11.74 -13.61
N PHE A 45 0.31 10.47 -13.58
CA PHE A 45 0.00 9.68 -14.76
C PHE A 45 -1.49 9.29 -14.79
N ASP A 46 -2.10 9.29 -15.98
CA ASP A 46 -3.46 8.78 -16.18
C ASP A 46 -3.45 7.27 -16.52
N PHE A 47 -2.32 6.62 -16.31
CA PHE A 47 -2.11 5.20 -16.59
C PHE A 47 -1.37 4.51 -15.43
N TYR A 48 -1.52 3.18 -15.35
CA TYR A 48 -0.83 2.35 -14.38
C TYR A 48 0.66 2.24 -14.70
N CYS A 49 1.50 2.18 -13.67
CA CYS A 49 2.90 1.87 -13.78
C CYS A 49 3.24 0.67 -12.90
N ILE A 50 3.80 -0.37 -13.49
CA ILE A 50 4.29 -1.56 -12.80
C ILE A 50 5.78 -1.62 -13.05
N SER A 51 6.60 -1.48 -12.02
CA SER A 51 8.06 -1.49 -12.18
C SER A 51 8.71 -2.64 -11.43
N VAL A 52 9.69 -3.25 -12.07
CA VAL A 52 10.62 -4.23 -11.49
C VAL A 52 12.02 -3.68 -11.69
N LYS A 53 12.70 -3.33 -10.60
CA LYS A 53 14.01 -2.66 -10.68
C LYS A 53 15.02 -3.36 -9.79
N ARG A 54 16.26 -3.45 -10.25
CA ARG A 54 17.44 -3.72 -9.43
C ARG A 54 18.17 -2.41 -9.19
N MET A 55 18.44 -2.09 -7.96
CA MET A 55 19.28 -0.97 -7.58
C MET A 55 20.60 -1.53 -7.03
N HIS A 56 21.66 -1.42 -7.82
CA HIS A 56 22.99 -1.76 -7.36
C HIS A 56 23.54 -0.58 -6.54
N ASN A 57 24.11 -0.87 -5.37
CA ASN A 57 24.74 0.11 -4.46
C ASN A 57 23.82 1.10 -3.73
N MET A 58 22.53 0.83 -3.60
CA MET A 58 21.66 1.58 -2.69
C MET A 58 21.15 0.67 -1.58
N SER A 59 21.60 0.91 -0.35
CA SER A 59 20.91 0.38 0.83
C SER A 59 19.61 1.18 1.02
N MET A 60 18.47 0.65 0.62
CA MET A 60 17.19 1.26 1.01
C MET A 60 16.98 1.01 2.50
N LYS A 61 17.06 2.07 3.30
CA LYS A 61 16.64 2.03 4.69
C LYS A 61 15.11 2.05 4.73
N TYR A 62 14.52 0.94 5.11
CA TYR A 62 13.12 0.86 5.49
C TYR A 62 13.05 0.99 7.01
N GLY A 63 12.67 2.17 7.52
CA GLY A 63 12.80 2.49 8.93
C GLY A 63 14.27 2.52 9.38
N GLN A 64 14.58 1.94 10.53
CA GLN A 64 15.97 1.88 11.06
C GLN A 64 16.77 0.66 10.60
N HIS A 65 16.18 -0.20 9.73
CA HIS A 65 16.82 -1.44 9.27
C HIS A 65 17.30 -1.32 7.84
N SER A 66 18.58 -1.63 7.62
CA SER A 66 19.14 -1.89 6.29
C SER A 66 18.77 -3.31 5.89
N PHE A 67 18.02 -3.45 4.78
CA PHE A 67 17.77 -4.75 4.19
C PHE A 67 18.75 -4.97 3.06
N ASP A 68 19.53 -6.02 3.18
CA ASP A 68 20.51 -6.49 2.20
C ASP A 68 19.79 -7.39 1.15
N PHE A 69 18.75 -6.84 0.50
CA PHE A 69 18.21 -7.47 -0.69
C PHE A 69 18.87 -6.81 -1.91
N ASN A 70 19.92 -7.40 -2.41
CA ASN A 70 20.50 -7.14 -3.74
C ASN A 70 19.59 -7.66 -4.87
N GLU A 71 18.34 -7.95 -4.57
CA GLU A 71 17.37 -8.63 -5.42
C GLU A 71 16.32 -7.61 -5.87
N GLY A 72 15.46 -7.98 -6.80
CA GLY A 72 14.53 -7.04 -7.44
C GLY A 72 13.53 -6.39 -6.48
N VAL A 73 13.22 -5.14 -6.75
CA VAL A 73 12.18 -4.37 -6.07
C VAL A 73 11.04 -4.10 -7.05
N MET A 74 9.82 -4.49 -6.70
CA MET A 74 8.61 -4.12 -7.44
C MET A 74 7.91 -2.95 -6.80
N SER A 75 7.40 -2.04 -7.63
CA SER A 75 6.49 -0.99 -7.20
C SER A 75 5.35 -0.82 -8.18
N PHE A 76 4.21 -0.38 -7.64
CA PHE A 76 2.96 -0.21 -8.34
C PHE A 76 2.47 1.22 -8.15
N MET A 77 1.90 1.79 -9.21
CA MET A 77 1.31 3.11 -9.17
C MET A 77 0.05 3.12 -10.02
N ALA A 78 -1.07 3.47 -9.39
CA ALA A 78 -2.36 3.62 -10.06
C ALA A 78 -2.47 4.98 -10.78
N PRO A 79 -3.38 5.11 -11.74
CA PRO A 79 -3.70 6.40 -12.32
C PRO A 79 -4.04 7.46 -11.26
N ASN A 80 -3.65 8.71 -11.52
CA ASN A 80 -3.85 9.88 -10.67
C ASN A 80 -3.03 9.92 -9.36
N GLN A 81 -2.17 8.96 -9.09
CA GLN A 81 -1.23 9.05 -7.98
C GLN A 81 -0.09 10.02 -8.30
N VAL A 82 0.37 10.75 -7.27
CA VAL A 82 1.51 11.67 -7.39
C VAL A 82 2.79 10.87 -7.22
N PHE A 83 3.62 10.90 -8.24
CA PHE A 83 4.97 10.37 -8.20
C PHE A 83 5.97 11.50 -7.99
N SER A 84 6.74 11.44 -6.91
CA SER A 84 7.79 12.42 -6.64
C SER A 84 9.15 11.73 -6.62
N LEU A 85 10.08 12.23 -7.41
CA LEU A 85 11.47 11.82 -7.40
C LEU A 85 12.26 12.81 -6.54
N ALA A 86 12.96 12.31 -5.54
CA ALA A 86 14.00 13.08 -4.89
C ALA A 86 15.25 13.00 -5.78
N VAL A 87 15.72 14.15 -6.27
CA VAL A 87 17.03 14.25 -6.90
C VAL A 87 18.05 14.06 -5.79
N SER A 88 18.80 12.97 -5.82
CA SER A 88 19.91 12.76 -4.87
C SER A 88 21.12 13.49 -5.40
N ASP A 89 21.69 14.41 -4.61
CA ASP A 89 22.94 15.11 -4.91
C ASP A 89 24.17 14.19 -5.03
N GLN A 90 24.01 12.91 -4.75
CA GLN A 90 25.06 11.90 -4.90
C GLN A 90 24.81 11.08 -6.17
N ALA A 91 25.06 11.68 -7.32
CA ALA A 91 25.12 11.00 -8.61
C ALA A 91 26.45 10.24 -8.79
N GLU A 92 26.77 9.32 -7.87
CA GLU A 92 27.57 8.17 -8.26
C GLU A 92 26.72 7.31 -9.19
N GLU A 93 27.34 6.76 -10.26
CA GLU A 93 26.70 5.96 -11.30
C GLU A 93 25.84 4.84 -10.71
N VAL A 94 24.58 5.15 -10.32
CA VAL A 94 23.60 4.13 -9.95
C VAL A 94 23.25 3.40 -11.24
N ARG A 95 23.84 2.23 -11.46
CA ARG A 95 23.42 1.34 -12.54
C ARG A 95 21.98 0.89 -12.26
N LYS A 96 21.05 1.53 -12.94
CA LYS A 96 19.63 1.17 -12.90
C LYS A 96 19.41 0.07 -13.93
N SER A 97 18.85 -1.05 -13.53
CA SER A 97 18.37 -2.09 -14.42
C SER A 97 16.96 -2.50 -14.05
N GLY A 98 16.24 -3.04 -14.99
CA GLY A 98 14.89 -3.52 -14.77
C GLY A 98 13.91 -3.03 -15.82
N TRP A 99 12.62 -3.20 -15.54
CA TRP A 99 11.56 -2.98 -16.51
C TRP A 99 10.42 -2.17 -15.89
N VAL A 100 9.78 -1.37 -16.71
CA VAL A 100 8.52 -0.68 -16.35
C VAL A 100 7.49 -0.98 -17.43
N ILE A 101 6.32 -1.44 -16.99
CA ILE A 101 5.13 -1.56 -17.83
C ILE A 101 4.25 -0.33 -17.55
N TYR A 102 3.97 0.45 -18.57
CA TYR A 102 2.98 1.50 -18.58
C TYR A 102 1.71 0.98 -19.25
N LEU A 103 0.58 1.04 -18.55
CA LEU A 103 -0.68 0.45 -18.98
C LEU A 103 -1.82 1.45 -18.83
N HIS A 104 -2.35 1.95 -19.94
CA HIS A 104 -3.51 2.83 -19.93
C HIS A 104 -4.79 2.04 -19.61
N PRO A 105 -5.72 2.58 -18.78
CA PRO A 105 -6.97 1.88 -18.46
C PRO A 105 -7.78 1.44 -19.69
N ASP A 106 -7.74 2.19 -20.77
CA ASP A 106 -8.46 1.84 -22.01
C ASP A 106 -7.94 0.55 -22.67
N PHE A 107 -6.69 0.13 -22.40
CA PHE A 107 -6.19 -1.17 -22.87
C PHE A 107 -6.98 -2.32 -22.26
N LEU A 108 -7.48 -2.13 -21.04
CA LEU A 108 -8.26 -3.12 -20.30
C LEU A 108 -9.71 -3.22 -20.77
N TRP A 109 -10.17 -2.28 -21.59
CA TRP A 109 -11.55 -2.27 -22.07
C TRP A 109 -11.99 -3.63 -22.62
N ASN A 110 -13.16 -4.09 -22.16
CA ASN A 110 -13.76 -5.37 -22.54
C ASN A 110 -12.90 -6.61 -22.19
N THR A 111 -12.17 -6.55 -21.05
CA THR A 111 -11.44 -7.70 -20.49
C THR A 111 -11.85 -7.91 -19.03
N PRO A 112 -11.72 -9.14 -18.48
CA PRO A 112 -11.96 -9.40 -17.05
C PRO A 112 -11.11 -8.50 -16.15
N LEU A 113 -9.86 -8.22 -16.54
CA LEU A 113 -8.93 -7.40 -15.77
C LEU A 113 -9.42 -5.96 -15.57
N ALA A 114 -10.26 -5.43 -16.45
CA ALA A 114 -10.86 -4.10 -16.28
C ALA A 114 -11.64 -3.94 -14.95
N THR A 115 -12.25 -5.03 -14.47
CA THR A 115 -13.03 -5.03 -13.22
C THR A 115 -12.24 -5.51 -12.01
N THR A 116 -11.19 -6.29 -12.23
CA THR A 116 -10.41 -6.93 -11.13
C THR A 116 -9.14 -6.18 -10.77
N ILE A 117 -8.58 -5.37 -11.68
CA ILE A 117 -7.29 -4.69 -11.46
C ILE A 117 -7.30 -3.83 -10.18
N GLN A 118 -8.40 -3.13 -9.90
CA GLN A 118 -8.53 -2.28 -8.71
C GLN A 118 -8.76 -3.05 -7.41
N GLN A 119 -8.96 -4.37 -7.47
CA GLN A 119 -9.13 -5.21 -6.28
C GLN A 119 -7.81 -5.56 -5.60
N HIS A 120 -6.69 -5.36 -6.29
CA HIS A 120 -5.36 -5.56 -5.72
C HIS A 120 -5.02 -4.40 -4.78
N ASP A 121 -4.78 -4.71 -3.51
CA ASP A 121 -4.57 -3.74 -2.44
C ASP A 121 -3.29 -2.91 -2.60
N PHE A 122 -2.30 -3.42 -3.31
CA PHE A 122 -1.00 -2.76 -3.50
C PHE A 122 -1.06 -1.51 -4.39
N TRP A 123 -2.15 -1.23 -5.09
CA TRP A 123 -2.34 0.04 -5.78
C TRP A 123 -2.49 1.24 -4.81
N ASP A 124 -2.94 0.96 -3.58
CA ASP A 124 -3.10 1.95 -2.52
C ASP A 124 -1.86 2.06 -1.61
N TYR A 125 -0.79 1.31 -1.90
CA TYR A 125 0.44 1.37 -1.13
C TYR A 125 1.31 2.55 -1.57
N SER A 126 2.08 3.10 -0.63
CA SER A 126 3.08 4.10 -0.95
C SER A 126 4.29 3.46 -1.64
N LEU A 127 5.05 4.24 -2.42
CA LEU A 127 6.27 3.74 -3.06
C LEU A 127 7.33 3.25 -2.06
N LYS A 128 7.27 3.70 -0.80
CA LYS A 128 8.13 3.23 0.28
C LYS A 128 7.77 1.82 0.75
N GLU A 129 6.56 1.36 0.46
CA GLU A 129 6.03 0.05 0.79
C GLU A 129 6.21 -0.94 -0.37
N ALA A 130 7.29 -0.79 -1.12
CA ALA A 130 7.61 -1.61 -2.27
C ALA A 130 7.73 -3.10 -1.91
N LEU A 131 7.46 -3.94 -2.90
CA LEU A 131 7.62 -5.38 -2.80
C LEU A 131 9.07 -5.77 -3.08
N PHE A 132 9.69 -6.45 -2.14
CA PHE A 132 11.02 -7.02 -2.30
C PHE A 132 10.92 -8.49 -2.73
N LEU A 133 11.62 -8.82 -3.79
CA LEU A 133 11.58 -10.13 -4.41
C LEU A 133 12.81 -10.94 -4.04
N SER A 134 12.63 -12.23 -3.78
CA SER A 134 13.74 -13.18 -3.81
C SER A 134 14.17 -13.45 -5.25
N ALA A 135 15.37 -14.00 -5.46
CA ALA A 135 15.88 -14.33 -6.81
C ALA A 135 14.90 -15.21 -7.62
N LYS A 136 14.22 -16.16 -6.96
CA LYS A 136 13.22 -17.02 -7.62
C LYS A 136 11.95 -16.25 -7.98
N GLU A 137 11.51 -15.37 -7.12
CA GLU A 137 10.33 -14.54 -7.35
C GLU A 137 10.60 -13.51 -8.45
N GLU A 138 11.76 -12.89 -8.43
CA GLU A 138 12.19 -11.98 -9.49
C GLU A 138 12.26 -12.70 -10.85
N ALA A 139 12.84 -13.89 -10.91
CA ALA A 139 12.88 -14.68 -12.14
C ALA A 139 11.47 -15.01 -12.68
N ALA A 140 10.53 -15.34 -11.78
CA ALA A 140 9.14 -15.58 -12.18
C ALA A 140 8.46 -14.32 -12.73
N ILE A 141 8.64 -13.17 -12.07
CA ILE A 141 8.09 -11.89 -12.56
C ILE A 141 8.74 -11.48 -13.88
N LEU A 142 10.06 -11.56 -13.99
CA LEU A 142 10.76 -11.20 -15.23
C LEU A 142 10.36 -12.08 -16.41
N SER A 143 10.06 -13.37 -16.18
CA SER A 143 9.56 -14.25 -17.25
C SER A 143 8.22 -13.76 -17.83
N LEU A 144 7.34 -13.24 -17.00
CA LEU A 144 6.06 -12.64 -17.42
C LEU A 144 6.27 -11.29 -18.12
N VAL A 145 7.17 -10.46 -17.58
CA VAL A 145 7.51 -9.18 -18.21
C VAL A 145 8.08 -9.39 -19.61
N PHE A 146 9.00 -10.35 -19.77
CA PHE A 146 9.55 -10.69 -21.09
C PHE A 146 8.52 -11.28 -22.05
N ALA A 147 7.57 -12.11 -21.55
CA ALA A 147 6.48 -12.60 -22.38
C ALA A 147 5.58 -11.46 -22.87
N ILE A 148 5.29 -10.48 -22.01
CA ILE A 148 4.53 -9.26 -22.37
C ILE A 148 5.34 -8.43 -23.39
N GLU A 149 6.63 -8.26 -23.15
CA GLU A 149 7.50 -7.48 -24.04
C GLU A 149 7.62 -8.12 -25.43
N GLN A 150 7.81 -9.44 -25.50
CA GLN A 150 7.85 -10.16 -26.77
C GLN A 150 6.54 -10.03 -27.55
N GLU A 151 5.40 -10.18 -26.89
CA GLU A 151 4.10 -10.01 -27.52
C GLU A 151 3.85 -8.54 -27.95
N TYR A 152 4.26 -7.58 -27.11
CA TYR A 152 4.23 -6.16 -27.43
C TYR A 152 5.10 -5.78 -28.62
N ALA A 153 6.27 -6.42 -28.80
CA ALA A 153 7.20 -6.19 -29.89
C ALA A 153 6.83 -6.95 -31.18
N SER A 154 5.86 -7.85 -31.12
CA SER A 154 5.42 -8.63 -32.28
C SER A 154 4.44 -7.87 -33.18
N THR A 155 4.07 -8.46 -34.31
CA THR A 155 2.98 -7.93 -35.15
C THR A 155 1.66 -8.08 -34.39
N ILE A 156 1.01 -6.95 -34.09
CA ILE A 156 -0.27 -6.92 -33.36
C ILE A 156 -1.37 -7.60 -34.16
N ASP A 157 -2.02 -8.59 -33.56
CA ASP A 157 -3.16 -9.29 -34.11
C ASP A 157 -4.30 -9.42 -33.05
N GLN A 158 -5.35 -10.16 -33.41
CA GLN A 158 -6.51 -10.36 -32.52
C GLN A 158 -6.19 -11.15 -31.24
N PHE A 159 -5.07 -11.87 -31.19
CA PHE A 159 -4.65 -12.70 -30.04
C PHE A 159 -3.69 -11.97 -29.11
N SER A 160 -2.99 -10.94 -29.59
CA SER A 160 -1.98 -10.20 -28.82
C SER A 160 -2.56 -9.62 -27.50
N LYS A 161 -3.69 -8.94 -27.57
CA LYS A 161 -4.31 -8.37 -26.38
C LYS A 161 -4.73 -9.42 -25.34
N PRO A 162 -5.44 -10.51 -25.68
CA PRO A 162 -5.74 -11.60 -24.74
C PRO A 162 -4.50 -12.24 -24.10
N ILE A 163 -3.44 -12.45 -24.85
CA ILE A 163 -2.17 -13.01 -24.35
C ILE A 163 -1.53 -12.07 -23.34
N ILE A 164 -1.40 -10.78 -23.66
CA ILE A 164 -0.85 -9.78 -22.75
C ILE A 164 -1.69 -9.69 -21.47
N ILE A 165 -3.01 -9.67 -21.57
CA ILE A 165 -3.91 -9.63 -20.41
C ILE A 165 -3.68 -10.83 -19.50
N SER A 166 -3.57 -12.06 -20.03
CA SER A 166 -3.30 -13.25 -19.23
C SER A 166 -1.97 -13.19 -18.47
N HIS A 167 -0.93 -12.64 -19.09
CA HIS A 167 0.35 -12.42 -18.42
C HIS A 167 0.28 -11.34 -17.36
N LEU A 168 -0.46 -10.24 -17.61
CA LEU A 168 -0.69 -9.19 -16.62
C LEU A 168 -1.47 -9.71 -15.42
N GLU A 169 -2.54 -10.50 -15.62
CA GLU A 169 -3.30 -11.14 -14.53
C GLU A 169 -2.40 -12.03 -13.68
N SER A 170 -1.57 -12.87 -14.33
CA SER A 170 -0.62 -13.73 -13.63
C SER A 170 0.40 -12.92 -12.82
N LEU A 171 0.95 -11.83 -13.40
CA LEU A 171 1.90 -10.95 -12.74
C LEU A 171 1.30 -10.30 -11.48
N LEU A 172 0.08 -9.79 -11.57
CA LEU A 172 -0.61 -9.15 -10.45
C LEU A 172 -0.94 -10.15 -9.34
N GLN A 173 -1.36 -11.36 -9.68
CA GLN A 173 -1.59 -12.45 -8.71
C GLN A 173 -0.29 -12.88 -8.00
N TYR A 174 0.84 -12.96 -8.73
CA TYR A 174 2.14 -13.21 -8.09
C TYR A 174 2.53 -12.07 -7.15
N ALA A 175 2.25 -10.82 -7.51
CA ALA A 175 2.52 -9.68 -6.63
C ALA A 175 1.74 -9.77 -5.31
N ASP A 176 0.44 -10.10 -5.34
CA ASP A 176 -0.37 -10.34 -4.13
C ASP A 176 0.24 -11.44 -3.26
N ARG A 177 0.59 -12.58 -3.87
CA ARG A 177 1.22 -13.70 -3.17
C ARG A 177 2.52 -13.28 -2.50
N PHE A 178 3.36 -12.51 -3.19
CA PHE A 178 4.67 -12.11 -2.70
C PHE A 178 4.57 -11.01 -1.63
N TYR A 179 3.58 -10.10 -1.70
CA TYR A 179 3.27 -9.19 -0.59
C TYR A 179 2.83 -9.97 0.65
N HIS A 180 1.95 -10.96 0.48
CA HIS A 180 1.54 -11.80 1.61
C HIS A 180 2.73 -12.53 2.23
N ARG A 181 3.61 -13.12 1.42
CA ARG A 181 4.87 -13.71 1.89
C ARG A 181 5.73 -12.67 2.62
N GLN A 182 5.87 -11.44 2.07
CA GLN A 182 6.65 -10.38 2.68
C GLN A 182 6.13 -10.02 4.08
N PHE A 183 4.82 -9.95 4.27
CA PHE A 183 4.23 -9.73 5.59
C PHE A 183 4.51 -10.90 6.55
N LEU A 184 4.59 -12.13 6.08
CA LEU A 184 4.94 -13.27 6.92
C LEU A 184 6.43 -13.33 7.28
N THR A 185 7.32 -13.06 6.32
CA THR A 185 8.76 -13.28 6.50
C THR A 185 9.51 -12.14 7.18
N ARG A 186 8.91 -10.96 7.29
CA ARG A 186 9.49 -9.81 8.02
C ARG A 186 9.02 -9.75 9.47
N GLU A 187 9.06 -10.88 10.15
CA GLU A 187 8.48 -11.07 11.48
C GLU A 187 8.92 -9.99 12.48
N LYS A 188 10.23 -9.73 12.60
CA LYS A 188 10.75 -8.72 13.52
C LYS A 188 10.24 -7.30 13.22
N ALA A 189 10.37 -6.85 11.96
CA ALA A 189 9.92 -5.51 11.56
C ALA A 189 8.39 -5.35 11.70
N ASN A 190 7.63 -6.41 11.41
CA ASN A 190 6.19 -6.39 11.53
C ASN A 190 5.73 -6.36 13.00
N HIS A 191 6.44 -7.04 13.92
CA HIS A 191 6.18 -6.94 15.36
C HIS A 191 6.51 -5.56 15.90
N GLU A 192 7.59 -4.92 15.43
CA GLU A 192 7.89 -3.52 15.79
C GLU A 192 6.76 -2.57 15.37
N VAL A 193 6.16 -2.76 14.19
CA VAL A 193 4.97 -1.98 13.77
C VAL A 193 3.78 -2.26 14.68
N LEU A 194 3.53 -3.52 15.05
CA LEU A 194 2.46 -3.89 15.97
C LEU A 194 2.65 -3.23 17.34
N ASP A 195 3.86 -3.27 17.90
CA ASP A 195 4.20 -2.61 19.17
C ASP A 195 3.98 -1.10 19.10
N GLN A 196 4.33 -0.47 17.98
CA GLN A 196 4.08 0.96 17.75
C GLN A 196 2.59 1.28 17.66
N VAL A 197 1.78 0.45 16.99
CA VAL A 197 0.32 0.58 16.96
C VAL A 197 -0.26 0.49 18.36
N ASP A 198 0.16 -0.50 19.14
CA ASP A 198 -0.33 -0.69 20.51
C ASP A 198 0.05 0.48 21.43
N ALA A 199 1.29 0.95 21.36
CA ALA A 199 1.75 2.12 22.11
C ALA A 199 0.99 3.39 21.71
N LEU A 200 0.80 3.62 20.41
CA LEU A 200 0.04 4.77 19.87
C LEU A 200 -1.40 4.76 20.35
N LEU A 201 -2.09 3.63 20.22
CA LEU A 201 -3.49 3.49 20.66
C LEU A 201 -3.62 3.63 22.18
N GLN A 202 -2.65 3.08 22.95
CA GLN A 202 -2.62 3.26 24.39
C GLN A 202 -2.47 4.73 24.78
N ALA A 203 -1.54 5.45 24.16
CA ALA A 203 -1.34 6.87 24.39
C ALA A 203 -2.59 7.68 24.00
N TYR A 204 -3.20 7.37 22.84
CA TYR A 204 -4.38 8.05 22.34
C TYR A 204 -5.58 7.93 23.31
N PHE A 205 -5.91 6.72 23.77
CA PHE A 205 -7.05 6.49 24.68
C PHE A 205 -6.80 6.94 26.11
N ASN A 206 -5.58 7.36 26.46
CA ASN A 206 -5.25 7.96 27.76
C ASN A 206 -5.16 9.49 27.70
N ARG A 207 -5.41 10.12 26.56
CA ARG A 207 -5.37 11.58 26.40
C ARG A 207 -6.49 12.25 27.21
N PRO A 208 -6.23 13.40 27.82
CA PRO A 208 -7.25 14.15 28.57
C PRO A 208 -8.32 14.78 27.66
N ASP A 209 -7.97 15.07 26.40
CA ASP A 209 -8.82 15.68 25.37
C ASP A 209 -9.52 14.66 24.46
N LEU A 210 -9.56 13.38 24.82
CA LEU A 210 -10.17 12.31 24.02
C LEU A 210 -11.62 12.58 23.65
N ALA A 211 -12.41 13.14 24.59
CA ALA A 211 -13.81 13.49 24.36
C ALA A 211 -13.99 14.53 23.23
N GLU A 212 -13.04 15.44 23.07
CA GLU A 212 -13.05 16.49 22.03
C GLU A 212 -12.52 15.97 20.70
N GLN A 213 -11.49 15.14 20.73
CA GLN A 213 -10.84 14.60 19.53
C GLN A 213 -11.64 13.47 18.87
N GLY A 214 -12.49 12.77 19.63
CA GLY A 214 -13.22 11.62 19.15
C GLY A 214 -12.36 10.36 19.01
N LEU A 215 -12.89 9.36 18.31
CA LEU A 215 -12.18 8.10 18.09
C LEU A 215 -11.08 8.22 17.05
N PRO A 216 -9.91 7.53 17.21
CA PRO A 216 -8.88 7.53 16.22
C PRO A 216 -9.36 6.82 14.95
N THR A 217 -9.02 7.39 13.79
CA THR A 217 -9.30 6.77 12.48
C THR A 217 -8.13 5.88 12.05
N VAL A 218 -8.40 4.98 11.09
CA VAL A 218 -7.34 4.18 10.46
C VAL A 218 -6.28 5.07 9.81
N HIS A 219 -6.71 6.18 9.17
CA HIS A 219 -5.80 7.17 8.57
C HIS A 219 -4.88 7.80 9.62
N TYR A 220 -5.45 8.25 10.74
CA TYR A 220 -4.65 8.82 11.84
C TYR A 220 -3.55 7.86 12.31
N VAL A 221 -3.89 6.59 12.54
CA VAL A 221 -2.92 5.58 12.99
C VAL A 221 -1.84 5.34 11.93
N ALA A 222 -2.25 5.24 10.67
CA ALA A 222 -1.34 5.01 9.55
C ALA A 222 -0.39 6.21 9.33
N ASP A 223 -0.91 7.45 9.38
CA ASP A 223 -0.14 8.69 9.23
C ASP A 223 0.92 8.82 10.33
N CYS A 224 0.57 8.51 11.59
CA CYS A 224 1.53 8.53 12.71
C CYS A 224 2.68 7.54 12.51
N LEU A 225 2.45 6.45 11.80
CA LEU A 225 3.46 5.42 11.50
C LEU A 225 4.12 5.61 10.12
N HIS A 226 3.73 6.66 9.38
CA HIS A 226 4.20 6.93 8.02
C HIS A 226 3.95 5.77 7.05
N LEU A 227 2.82 5.07 7.23
CA LEU A 227 2.37 3.97 6.39
C LEU A 227 1.05 4.33 5.68
N SER A 228 0.78 3.68 4.55
CA SER A 228 -0.54 3.78 3.93
C SER A 228 -1.58 3.01 4.77
N PRO A 229 -2.83 3.50 4.88
CA PRO A 229 -3.90 2.84 5.64
C PRO A 229 -4.13 1.39 5.21
N LYS A 230 -4.02 1.13 3.92
CA LYS A 230 -4.25 -0.19 3.34
C LYS A 230 -3.11 -1.16 3.66
N TYR A 231 -1.85 -0.71 3.51
CA TYR A 231 -0.67 -1.51 3.87
C TYR A 231 -0.70 -1.88 5.35
N LEU A 232 -0.91 -0.91 6.25
CA LEU A 232 -1.00 -1.15 7.68
C LEU A 232 -2.10 -2.18 8.01
N SER A 233 -3.29 -2.04 7.40
CA SER A 233 -4.40 -2.96 7.66
C SER A 233 -4.11 -4.38 7.18
N ASN A 234 -3.43 -4.55 6.05
CA ASN A 234 -3.06 -5.86 5.54
C ASN A 234 -1.93 -6.49 6.35
N LEU A 235 -0.90 -5.71 6.71
CA LEU A 235 0.16 -6.15 7.61
C LEU A 235 -0.42 -6.69 8.92
N LEU A 236 -1.23 -5.88 9.61
CA LEU A 236 -1.84 -6.28 10.89
C LEU A 236 -2.74 -7.51 10.73
N ARG A 237 -3.51 -7.60 9.64
CA ARG A 237 -4.36 -8.77 9.37
C ARG A 237 -3.55 -10.05 9.21
N VAL A 238 -2.40 -9.99 8.52
CA VAL A 238 -1.53 -11.16 8.35
C VAL A 238 -0.86 -11.55 9.67
N VAL A 239 -0.38 -10.57 10.45
CA VAL A 239 0.37 -10.83 11.69
C VAL A 239 -0.56 -11.24 12.85
N THR A 240 -1.75 -10.62 12.97
CA THR A 240 -2.62 -10.78 14.15
C THR A 240 -3.99 -11.37 13.84
N GLY A 241 -4.34 -11.55 12.57
CA GLY A 241 -5.70 -11.89 12.13
C GLY A 241 -6.69 -10.71 12.18
N GLN A 242 -6.27 -9.51 12.61
CA GLN A 242 -7.12 -8.34 12.79
C GLN A 242 -6.62 -7.15 11.98
N ASN A 243 -7.52 -6.41 11.32
CA ASN A 243 -7.16 -5.17 10.64
C ASN A 243 -7.03 -3.98 11.63
N THR A 244 -6.53 -2.84 11.16
CA THR A 244 -6.31 -1.64 11.99
C THR A 244 -7.58 -1.20 12.73
N GLN A 245 -8.74 -1.19 12.07
CA GLN A 245 -10.02 -0.82 12.70
C GLN A 245 -10.38 -1.77 13.86
N GLN A 246 -10.08 -3.06 13.73
CA GLN A 246 -10.33 -4.04 14.78
C GLN A 246 -9.39 -3.85 15.97
N HIS A 247 -8.13 -3.47 15.76
CA HIS A 247 -7.19 -3.09 16.82
C HIS A 247 -7.68 -1.84 17.58
N ILE A 248 -8.13 -0.80 16.86
CA ILE A 248 -8.73 0.39 17.47
C ILE A 248 -9.93 0.00 18.36
N HIS A 249 -10.85 -0.81 17.83
CA HIS A 249 -12.03 -1.26 18.58
C HIS A 249 -11.66 -2.12 19.80
N ALA A 250 -10.67 -3.01 19.66
CA ALA A 250 -10.23 -3.85 20.77
C ALA A 250 -9.69 -2.99 21.93
N ARG A 251 -8.87 -1.99 21.63
CA ARG A 251 -8.31 -1.08 22.64
C ARG A 251 -9.39 -0.21 23.29
N LEU A 252 -10.31 0.32 22.50
CA LEU A 252 -11.47 1.07 22.97
C LEU A 252 -12.31 0.25 23.94
N ILE A 253 -12.64 -0.99 23.60
CA ILE A 253 -13.44 -1.89 24.45
C ILE A 253 -12.69 -2.24 25.73
N ALA A 254 -11.39 -2.46 25.68
CA ALA A 254 -10.56 -2.68 26.87
C ALA A 254 -10.65 -1.46 27.82
N LYS A 255 -10.54 -0.23 27.30
CA LYS A 255 -10.67 1.00 28.08
C LYS A 255 -12.08 1.21 28.61
N ALA A 256 -13.11 0.87 27.82
CA ALA A 256 -14.50 0.91 28.26
C ALA A 256 -14.75 -0.05 29.45
N LYS A 257 -14.24 -1.28 29.37
CA LYS A 257 -14.35 -2.26 30.46
C LYS A 257 -13.69 -1.74 31.75
N GLU A 258 -12.47 -1.19 31.64
CA GLU A 258 -11.77 -0.55 32.77
C GLU A 258 -12.63 0.52 33.43
N LYS A 259 -13.18 1.47 32.65
CA LYS A 259 -14.03 2.55 33.22
C LYS A 259 -15.34 2.04 33.79
N LEU A 260 -15.97 1.04 33.19
CA LEU A 260 -17.24 0.46 33.68
C LEU A 260 -17.06 -0.26 35.01
N THR A 261 -15.91 -0.87 35.28
CA THR A 261 -15.61 -1.62 36.52
C THR A 261 -14.98 -0.75 37.60
N ALA A 262 -14.14 0.21 37.21
CA ALA A 262 -13.35 1.01 38.16
C ALA A 262 -14.06 2.30 38.62
N THR A 263 -15.18 2.70 38.01
CA THR A 263 -15.85 3.98 38.31
C THR A 263 -17.36 3.83 38.46
N THR A 264 -17.96 4.78 39.19
CA THR A 264 -19.42 4.89 39.33
C THR A 264 -20.10 5.73 38.25
N ARG A 265 -19.33 6.18 37.23
CA ARG A 265 -19.85 7.02 36.14
C ARG A 265 -20.92 6.30 35.34
N THR A 266 -21.88 7.06 34.83
CA THR A 266 -22.95 6.52 33.98
C THR A 266 -22.41 6.01 32.67
N VAL A 267 -23.13 5.13 32.01
CA VAL A 267 -22.78 4.63 30.67
C VAL A 267 -22.65 5.79 29.66
N SER A 268 -23.49 6.82 29.81
CA SER A 268 -23.45 8.01 28.96
C SER A 268 -22.17 8.82 29.16
N GLU A 269 -21.78 9.08 30.40
CA GLU A 269 -20.52 9.78 30.71
C GLU A 269 -19.32 9.02 30.16
N ILE A 270 -19.29 7.70 30.35
CA ILE A 270 -18.21 6.86 29.81
C ILE A 270 -18.18 6.92 28.28
N ALA A 271 -19.33 6.88 27.61
CA ALA A 271 -19.39 6.97 26.15
C ALA A 271 -18.81 8.32 25.65
N TYR A 272 -19.21 9.45 26.26
CA TYR A 272 -18.67 10.77 25.88
C TYR A 272 -17.18 10.90 26.19
N GLU A 273 -16.71 10.43 27.33
CA GLU A 273 -15.28 10.42 27.67
C GLU A 273 -14.42 9.58 26.72
N LEU A 274 -15.01 8.54 26.14
CA LEU A 274 -14.35 7.70 25.13
C LEU A 274 -14.44 8.28 23.72
N GLY A 275 -15.01 9.48 23.56
CA GLY A 275 -15.07 10.19 22.30
C GLY A 275 -16.24 9.80 21.39
N PHE A 276 -17.30 9.20 21.93
CA PHE A 276 -18.50 8.96 21.13
C PHE A 276 -19.42 10.18 21.15
N GLU A 277 -19.89 10.61 20.00
CA GLU A 277 -20.93 11.64 19.87
C GLU A 277 -22.31 11.13 20.33
N HIS A 278 -22.56 9.82 20.16
CA HIS A 278 -23.85 9.20 20.44
C HIS A 278 -23.71 7.93 21.28
N VAL A 279 -24.36 7.93 22.48
CA VAL A 279 -24.35 6.81 23.41
C VAL A 279 -24.86 5.49 22.80
N PRO A 280 -25.90 5.48 21.92
CA PRO A 280 -26.34 4.26 21.26
C PRO A 280 -25.25 3.60 20.41
N SER A 281 -24.37 4.40 19.75
CA SER A 281 -23.25 3.88 18.94
C SER A 281 -22.23 3.14 19.80
N PHE A 282 -21.90 3.71 20.97
CA PHE A 282 -21.07 3.04 21.97
C PHE A 282 -21.68 1.71 22.43
N SER A 283 -22.94 1.74 22.86
CA SER A 283 -23.64 0.56 23.41
C SER A 283 -23.74 -0.56 22.36
N LYS A 284 -24.02 -0.21 21.10
CA LYS A 284 -24.07 -1.16 19.98
C LYS A 284 -22.70 -1.80 19.72
N LEU A 285 -21.64 -0.99 19.66
CA LEU A 285 -20.28 -1.49 19.44
C LEU A 285 -19.83 -2.37 20.63
N PHE A 286 -20.05 -1.93 21.86
CA PHE A 286 -19.70 -2.67 23.07
C PHE A 286 -20.39 -4.04 23.09
N LYS A 287 -21.71 -4.08 22.86
CA LYS A 287 -22.47 -5.34 22.79
C LYS A 287 -21.99 -6.25 21.66
N ALA A 288 -21.70 -5.70 20.49
CA ALA A 288 -21.19 -6.48 19.36
C ALA A 288 -19.83 -7.12 19.65
N LYS A 289 -19.00 -6.51 20.52
CA LYS A 289 -17.65 -7.00 20.85
C LYS A 289 -17.58 -7.83 22.13
N THR A 290 -18.57 -7.72 23.02
CA THR A 290 -18.54 -8.38 24.33
C THR A 290 -19.71 -9.34 24.54
N ASN A 291 -20.70 -9.35 23.66
CA ASN A 291 -22.01 -10.03 23.77
C ASN A 291 -22.88 -9.54 24.93
N LEU A 292 -22.45 -8.53 25.69
CA LEU A 292 -23.17 -7.92 26.79
C LEU A 292 -23.37 -6.42 26.53
N SER A 293 -24.48 -5.84 26.97
CA SER A 293 -24.61 -4.39 27.03
C SER A 293 -23.66 -3.82 28.10
N PRO A 294 -23.27 -2.52 28.03
CA PRO A 294 -22.44 -1.89 29.06
C PRO A 294 -23.01 -2.04 30.48
N LEU A 295 -24.35 -1.97 30.65
CA LEU A 295 -25.02 -2.14 31.94
C LEU A 295 -24.96 -3.59 32.44
N GLU A 296 -25.25 -4.57 31.55
CA GLU A 296 -25.14 -6.00 31.90
C GLU A 296 -23.69 -6.36 32.27
N PHE A 297 -22.70 -5.80 31.50
CA PHE A 297 -21.29 -6.00 31.83
C PHE A 297 -20.94 -5.45 33.20
N ARG A 298 -21.34 -4.22 33.53
CA ARG A 298 -21.14 -3.65 34.87
C ARG A 298 -21.76 -4.52 35.96
N ALA A 299 -23.01 -4.93 35.78
CA ALA A 299 -23.73 -5.75 36.76
C ALA A 299 -23.08 -7.12 37.01
N SER A 300 -22.28 -7.62 36.08
CA SER A 300 -21.56 -8.89 36.26
C SER A 300 -20.33 -8.78 37.18
N PHE A 301 -19.94 -7.56 37.59
CA PHE A 301 -18.83 -7.30 38.52
C PHE A 301 -19.29 -6.72 39.88
N THR A 302 -20.58 -6.41 40.01
CA THR A 302 -21.22 -6.01 41.29
C THR A 302 -21.98 -7.18 41.92
#